data_7e876aca5edbaa899b9bd2ec15825f56
#
_entry.id   7e876aca5edbaa899b9bd2ec15825f56
#
_cell.length_a   1.000
_cell.length_b   1.000
_cell.length_c   1.000
_cell.angle_alpha   90.00
_cell.angle_beta   90.00
_cell.angle_gamma   90.00
#
_symmetry.space_group_name_H-M   'P 1'
#
loop_
_entity.id
_entity.type
_entity.pdbx_description
1 polymer ?
#
loop_
_entity_poly.entity_id
_entity_poly.type
_entity_poly.pdbx_seq_one_letter_code
_entity_poly.pdbx_strand_id
1 'polypeptide(L)'
;MAGFIDTIGGMSGESIPVDRRPQLNDRLQHKIARSDMTEIAAIHAREILDSRGNPTVEADVVLAGGAVGRAAVPSGASTGEHEAVELRDGDKSHYLGKGVLQAVENVESVLAPELTGLDAANQRLLDQTMIALDGTPNKGRLGANAILAVSMAAARASAKALNIPLYRYLGGVNASVLPTPMMNIINGGAHADNNVDFQEFMVMPVGAERFADALRWGAEVFHTLKGVLKKRGYNTAVGDEGGFAPSLKSNEEAIEVILEAVELAGYKAGEDIAIALDPAASEFYDKETGKYVFKKSDKSGRSSEEMARFWQEWARQYPIISIEDGLAEDDWEGWKALTSMIGERIQLVGDDLFVTNTERLQRGIEEEIANSILIKVNQIGTVSETFEAIELARRYGYTSIISHRSGETEDTFIADLAVATGVGQIKTGSASRTDRIAKYNQLLRIEEELGQAAEYLGLEAVNFGE
;
A
#
# COMPACT_ATOMS: atom_id res chain seq x y z
N MET A 1 -14.90 74.36 -42.01
CA MET A 1 -14.01 75.32 -41.36
C MET A 1 -12.85 74.57 -40.74
N ALA A 2 -11.76 74.63 -41.48
CA ALA A 2 -10.47 75.21 -41.14
C ALA A 2 -9.92 74.58 -39.81
N GLY A 3 -8.88 73.79 -39.86
CA GLY A 3 -7.54 73.98 -40.39
C GLY A 3 -6.57 74.07 -39.24
N PHE A 4 -5.60 73.25 -39.16
CA PHE A 4 -4.20 73.66 -39.02
C PHE A 4 -3.28 72.41 -39.05
N ILE A 5 -2.33 72.54 -39.89
CA ILE A 5 -1.23 71.65 -40.27
C ILE A 5 -0.01 71.97 -39.38
N ASP A 6 0.86 70.97 -39.29
CA ASP A 6 2.29 70.97 -38.99
C ASP A 6 2.82 71.09 -37.57
N THR A 7 3.53 70.10 -37.11
CA THR A 7 5.00 70.18 -37.06
C THR A 7 5.65 68.80 -36.90
N ILE A 8 6.47 68.46 -37.90
CA ILE A 8 7.36 67.30 -37.92
C ILE A 8 8.55 67.61 -37.00
N GLY A 9 8.76 66.76 -35.99
CA GLY A 9 9.99 66.70 -35.24
C GLY A 9 10.63 65.31 -35.38
N GLY A 10 11.69 65.23 -36.17
CA GLY A 10 12.46 64.01 -36.37
C GLY A 10 13.11 63.50 -35.09
N MET A 11 12.89 62.22 -34.78
CA MET A 11 13.71 61.46 -33.83
C MET A 11 14.42 60.37 -34.58
N SER A 12 15.73 60.45 -34.55
CA SER A 12 16.74 59.54 -35.06
C SER A 12 16.45 58.09 -34.71
N GLY A 13 16.53 57.24 -35.70
CA GLY A 13 16.49 55.80 -35.55
C GLY A 13 17.67 55.28 -34.74
N GLU A 14 17.44 54.91 -33.49
CA GLU A 14 18.30 53.98 -32.80
C GLU A 14 17.82 52.56 -33.12
N SER A 15 18.61 51.84 -33.91
CA SER A 15 18.48 50.45 -34.16
C SER A 15 18.68 49.66 -32.85
N ILE A 16 17.60 49.05 -32.34
CA ILE A 16 17.68 48.07 -31.25
C ILE A 16 18.53 46.92 -31.74
N PRO A 17 19.60 46.51 -31.06
CA PRO A 17 20.43 45.39 -31.46
C PRO A 17 19.59 44.10 -31.40
N VAL A 18 19.42 43.48 -32.57
CA VAL A 18 18.91 42.10 -32.70
C VAL A 18 20.02 41.15 -32.31
N ASP A 19 20.27 41.00 -30.99
CA ASP A 19 21.11 39.91 -30.51
C ASP A 19 20.85 39.61 -29.04
N ARG A 20 19.78 38.91 -28.75
CA ARG A 20 19.56 38.08 -27.56
C ARG A 20 18.40 37.10 -27.79
N ARG A 21 18.44 36.33 -28.86
CA ARG A 21 17.75 35.04 -28.85
C ARG A 21 18.74 34.04 -28.23
N PRO A 22 18.43 33.38 -27.10
CA PRO A 22 19.22 32.24 -26.68
C PRO A 22 19.21 31.28 -27.85
N GLN A 23 20.41 30.91 -28.32
CA GLN A 23 20.53 30.04 -29.47
C GLN A 23 19.81 28.73 -29.19
N LEU A 24 19.17 28.15 -30.17
CA LEU A 24 18.47 26.85 -30.10
C LEU A 24 19.39 25.78 -29.53
N ASN A 25 20.70 25.91 -29.70
CA ASN A 25 21.75 25.08 -29.09
C ASN A 25 21.78 25.15 -27.58
N ASP A 26 21.60 26.30 -26.93
CA ASP A 26 21.59 26.40 -25.45
C ASP A 26 20.37 25.71 -24.84
N ARG A 27 19.22 25.77 -25.53
CA ARG A 27 18.03 25.04 -25.12
C ARG A 27 18.13 23.53 -25.32
N LEU A 28 18.84 23.09 -26.37
CA LEU A 28 19.14 21.69 -26.63
C LEU A 28 20.19 21.17 -25.65
N GLN A 29 21.23 21.94 -25.36
CA GLN A 29 22.24 21.58 -24.35
C GLN A 29 21.66 21.54 -22.93
N HIS A 30 20.73 22.45 -22.56
CA HIS A 30 20.01 22.37 -21.29
C HIS A 30 19.02 21.19 -21.23
N LYS A 31 18.47 20.76 -22.36
CA LYS A 31 17.61 19.58 -22.43
C LYS A 31 18.42 18.28 -22.37
N ILE A 32 19.60 18.26 -22.99
CA ILE A 32 20.57 17.17 -22.91
C ILE A 32 21.11 17.08 -21.46
N ALA A 33 21.50 18.19 -20.84
CA ALA A 33 22.00 18.22 -19.46
C ALA A 33 20.93 17.80 -18.41
N ARG A 34 19.62 17.86 -18.71
CA ARG A 34 18.57 17.34 -17.81
C ARG A 34 18.33 15.84 -17.99
N SER A 35 18.43 15.30 -19.20
CA SER A 35 18.38 13.85 -19.41
C SER A 35 19.58 13.13 -18.79
N ASP A 36 20.75 13.77 -18.80
CA ASP A 36 21.97 13.23 -18.19
C ASP A 36 21.88 13.13 -16.65
N MET A 37 21.10 13.99 -16.00
CA MET A 37 20.97 13.98 -14.53
C MET A 37 20.19 12.79 -13.98
N THR A 38 19.22 12.26 -14.72
CA THR A 38 18.35 11.14 -14.32
C THR A 38 18.74 9.82 -14.97
N GLU A 39 19.82 9.81 -15.78
CA GLU A 39 20.39 8.60 -16.35
C GLU A 39 20.96 7.68 -15.25
N ILE A 40 20.65 6.41 -15.30
CA ILE A 40 21.17 5.40 -14.35
C ILE A 40 22.64 5.18 -14.61
N ALA A 41 23.48 5.53 -13.62
CA ALA A 41 24.93 5.32 -13.65
C ALA A 41 25.34 3.96 -13.05
N ALA A 42 24.62 3.50 -12.03
CA ALA A 42 24.85 2.20 -11.39
C ALA A 42 23.61 1.74 -10.62
N ILE A 43 23.47 0.43 -10.46
CA ILE A 43 22.52 -0.21 -9.57
C ILE A 43 23.30 -1.19 -8.70
N HIS A 44 22.99 -1.21 -7.40
CA HIS A 44 23.57 -2.13 -6.44
C HIS A 44 22.46 -2.72 -5.56
N ALA A 45 22.54 -4.02 -5.26
CA ALA A 45 21.59 -4.70 -4.40
C ALA A 45 22.28 -5.41 -3.24
N ARG A 46 21.53 -5.66 -2.19
CA ARG A 46 21.99 -6.43 -1.02
C ARG A 46 20.86 -7.15 -0.35
N GLU A 47 21.23 -8.17 0.42
CA GLU A 47 20.36 -8.84 1.35
C GLU A 47 20.33 -8.04 2.67
N ILE A 48 19.12 -7.74 3.17
CA ILE A 48 18.88 -7.15 4.49
C ILE A 48 17.86 -7.98 5.26
N LEU A 49 17.58 -7.67 6.52
CA LEU A 49 16.56 -8.37 7.30
C LEU A 49 15.25 -7.60 7.34
N ASP A 50 14.14 -8.33 7.20
CA ASP A 50 12.78 -7.84 7.46
C ASP A 50 12.45 -7.82 8.96
N SER A 51 11.28 -7.34 9.33
CA SER A 51 10.78 -7.21 10.71
C SER A 51 10.61 -8.55 11.43
N ARG A 52 10.64 -9.67 10.71
CA ARG A 52 10.60 -11.04 11.24
C ARG A 52 11.99 -11.68 11.33
N GLY A 53 13.05 -10.97 10.93
CA GLY A 53 14.41 -11.47 10.85
C GLY A 53 14.67 -12.39 9.66
N ASN A 54 13.81 -12.40 8.64
CA ASN A 54 14.05 -13.10 7.38
C ASN A 54 14.73 -12.17 6.38
N PRO A 55 15.59 -12.70 5.48
CA PRO A 55 16.20 -11.91 4.44
C PRO A 55 15.17 -11.31 3.47
N THR A 56 15.46 -10.11 2.98
CA THR A 56 14.78 -9.46 1.87
C THR A 56 15.75 -8.63 1.03
N VAL A 57 15.32 -8.16 -0.13
CA VAL A 57 16.15 -7.40 -1.08
C VAL A 57 16.05 -5.90 -0.82
N GLU A 58 17.21 -5.23 -0.77
CA GLU A 58 17.33 -3.78 -0.84
C GLU A 58 18.16 -3.41 -2.07
N ALA A 59 17.75 -2.41 -2.85
CA ALA A 59 18.49 -1.89 -3.97
C ALA A 59 18.78 -0.38 -3.84
N ASP A 60 19.95 0.02 -4.33
CA ASP A 60 20.35 1.41 -4.58
C ASP A 60 20.41 1.65 -6.08
N VAL A 61 19.74 2.69 -6.57
CA VAL A 61 19.89 3.23 -7.93
C VAL A 61 20.64 4.54 -7.84
N VAL A 62 21.79 4.61 -8.49
CA VAL A 62 22.66 5.80 -8.55
C VAL A 62 22.50 6.44 -9.91
N LEU A 63 22.18 7.72 -9.93
CA LEU A 63 22.03 8.50 -11.16
C LEU A 63 23.29 9.28 -11.49
N ALA A 64 23.52 9.56 -12.78
CA ALA A 64 24.68 10.33 -13.27
C ALA A 64 24.75 11.73 -12.64
N GLY A 65 23.61 12.32 -12.27
CA GLY A 65 23.54 13.56 -11.50
C GLY A 65 23.94 13.44 -10.02
N GLY A 66 24.30 12.25 -9.54
CA GLY A 66 24.73 11.98 -8.17
C GLY A 66 23.59 11.70 -7.18
N ALA A 67 22.33 11.74 -7.61
CA ALA A 67 21.20 11.35 -6.76
C ALA A 67 21.21 9.81 -6.55
N VAL A 68 20.88 9.39 -5.33
CA VAL A 68 20.76 7.96 -4.98
C VAL A 68 19.37 7.69 -4.41
N GLY A 69 18.65 6.77 -5.01
CA GLY A 69 17.42 6.20 -4.48
C GLY A 69 17.70 4.83 -3.88
N ARG A 70 17.15 4.57 -2.70
CA ARG A 70 17.22 3.28 -1.99
C ARG A 70 15.82 2.78 -1.71
N ALA A 71 15.56 1.49 -1.91
CA ALA A 71 14.32 0.87 -1.55
C ALA A 71 14.51 -0.57 -1.07
N ALA A 72 13.74 -0.94 -0.06
CA ALA A 72 13.70 -2.30 0.48
C ALA A 72 12.32 -2.91 0.24
N VAL A 73 12.28 -4.17 -0.17
CA VAL A 73 11.05 -4.87 -0.54
C VAL A 73 10.42 -5.55 0.67
N PRO A 74 9.11 -5.42 0.91
CA PRO A 74 8.41 -6.18 1.93
C PRO A 74 8.23 -7.66 1.52
N SER A 75 7.92 -8.53 2.49
CA SER A 75 7.78 -9.97 2.31
C SER A 75 6.52 -10.50 2.99
N GLY A 76 5.74 -11.36 2.32
CA GLY A 76 4.54 -11.97 2.89
C GLY A 76 4.83 -13.12 3.86
N ALA A 77 3.90 -13.39 4.80
CA ALA A 77 3.85 -14.63 5.58
C ALA A 77 2.91 -15.65 4.93
N SER A 78 1.69 -15.24 4.66
CA SER A 78 0.76 -15.89 3.73
C SER A 78 0.95 -15.26 2.35
N THR A 79 0.93 -16.06 1.30
CA THR A 79 1.02 -15.60 -0.08
C THR A 79 -0.13 -16.19 -0.85
N GLY A 80 -0.93 -15.36 -1.52
CA GLY A 80 -1.96 -15.81 -2.45
C GLY A 80 -1.32 -16.67 -3.57
N GLU A 81 -2.00 -17.70 -4.01
CA GLU A 81 -1.50 -18.64 -5.04
C GLU A 81 -1.14 -17.91 -6.36
N HIS A 82 -1.73 -16.74 -6.60
CA HIS A 82 -1.60 -15.98 -7.84
C HIS A 82 -0.66 -14.76 -7.74
N GLU A 83 0.07 -14.59 -6.62
CA GLU A 83 1.05 -13.51 -6.47
C GLU A 83 2.26 -13.67 -7.40
N ALA A 84 2.91 -12.55 -7.73
CA ALA A 84 4.23 -12.57 -8.36
C ALA A 84 5.27 -13.22 -7.43
N VAL A 85 6.24 -13.91 -8.01
CA VAL A 85 7.15 -14.78 -7.26
C VAL A 85 8.16 -13.98 -6.46
N GLU A 86 8.13 -14.14 -5.14
CA GLU A 86 9.23 -13.78 -4.27
C GLU A 86 10.33 -14.86 -4.37
N LEU A 87 11.43 -14.52 -5.07
CA LEU A 87 12.50 -15.48 -5.30
C LEU A 87 13.30 -15.72 -4.02
N ARG A 88 13.36 -16.99 -3.59
CA ARG A 88 14.12 -17.49 -2.45
C ARG A 88 15.12 -18.53 -2.89
N ASP A 89 16.31 -18.54 -2.25
CA ASP A 89 17.43 -19.41 -2.65
C ASP A 89 17.15 -20.90 -2.40
N GLY A 90 16.34 -21.23 -1.39
CA GLY A 90 16.06 -22.63 -1.00
C GLY A 90 17.25 -23.34 -0.33
N ASP A 91 18.42 -22.70 -0.24
CA ASP A 91 19.61 -23.27 0.42
C ASP A 91 19.43 -23.25 1.94
N LYS A 92 19.18 -24.41 2.53
CA LYS A 92 18.99 -24.56 3.97
C LYS A 92 20.20 -24.18 4.83
N SER A 93 21.40 -24.09 4.26
CA SER A 93 22.60 -23.66 4.95
C SER A 93 22.67 -22.13 5.12
N HIS A 94 21.87 -21.37 4.36
CA HIS A 94 21.78 -19.91 4.40
C HIS A 94 20.37 -19.48 4.77
N TYR A 95 20.20 -18.84 5.91
CA TYR A 95 18.90 -18.44 6.48
C TYR A 95 17.79 -19.52 6.42
N LEU A 96 18.16 -20.77 6.64
CA LEU A 96 17.23 -21.90 6.63
C LEU A 96 16.45 -22.07 5.30
N GLY A 97 17.04 -21.65 4.19
CA GLY A 97 16.43 -21.69 2.85
C GLY A 97 15.69 -20.42 2.45
N LYS A 98 15.66 -19.40 3.31
CA LYS A 98 14.93 -18.13 3.06
C LYS A 98 15.84 -17.03 2.47
N GLY A 99 17.11 -17.31 2.16
CA GLY A 99 18.05 -16.37 1.55
C GLY A 99 17.51 -15.78 0.24
N VAL A 100 18.00 -14.61 -0.16
CA VAL A 100 17.62 -13.90 -1.38
C VAL A 100 18.83 -13.52 -2.25
N LEU A 101 19.95 -14.24 -2.08
CA LEU A 101 21.18 -13.96 -2.83
C LEU A 101 21.01 -14.14 -4.33
N GLN A 102 20.16 -15.08 -4.77
CA GLN A 102 19.85 -15.25 -6.19
C GLN A 102 19.10 -14.03 -6.75
N ALA A 103 18.19 -13.46 -6.00
CA ALA A 103 17.51 -12.22 -6.38
C ALA A 103 18.48 -11.03 -6.42
N VAL A 104 19.40 -10.94 -5.45
CA VAL A 104 20.48 -9.94 -5.45
C VAL A 104 21.37 -10.11 -6.67
N GLU A 105 21.82 -11.33 -6.98
CA GLU A 105 22.64 -11.63 -8.17
C GLU A 105 21.89 -11.27 -9.47
N ASN A 106 20.59 -11.49 -9.55
CA ASN A 106 19.77 -11.12 -10.71
C ASN A 106 19.73 -9.59 -10.90
N VAL A 107 19.72 -8.82 -9.80
CA VAL A 107 19.84 -7.35 -9.90
C VAL A 107 21.21 -6.96 -10.44
N GLU A 108 22.29 -7.51 -9.89
CA GLU A 108 23.67 -7.12 -10.21
C GLU A 108 24.10 -7.57 -11.62
N SER A 109 23.75 -8.80 -12.00
CA SER A 109 24.27 -9.45 -13.21
C SER A 109 23.34 -9.36 -14.41
N VAL A 110 22.02 -9.13 -14.21
CA VAL A 110 21.04 -9.07 -15.28
C VAL A 110 20.41 -7.68 -15.39
N LEU A 111 19.81 -7.18 -14.30
CA LEU A 111 19.08 -5.91 -14.36
C LEU A 111 20.04 -4.71 -14.49
N ALA A 112 21.08 -4.62 -13.68
CA ALA A 112 21.97 -3.47 -13.67
C ALA A 112 22.66 -3.21 -15.01
N PRO A 113 23.23 -4.21 -15.73
CA PRO A 113 23.82 -3.99 -17.03
C PRO A 113 22.85 -3.48 -18.10
N GLU A 114 21.62 -3.98 -18.11
CA GLU A 114 20.60 -3.65 -19.10
C GLU A 114 19.91 -2.30 -18.84
N LEU A 115 19.86 -1.86 -17.57
CA LEU A 115 19.20 -0.62 -17.17
C LEU A 115 20.17 0.57 -17.09
N THR A 116 21.49 0.34 -16.98
CA THR A 116 22.49 1.40 -16.99
C THR A 116 22.43 2.18 -18.30
N GLY A 117 22.40 3.51 -18.22
CA GLY A 117 22.21 4.39 -19.36
C GLY A 117 20.75 4.73 -19.68
N LEU A 118 19.77 4.06 -19.06
CA LEU A 118 18.37 4.43 -19.19
C LEU A 118 18.03 5.63 -18.29
N ASP A 119 17.04 6.41 -18.70
CA ASP A 119 16.47 7.50 -17.88
C ASP A 119 15.55 6.94 -16.80
N ALA A 120 15.96 6.99 -15.54
CA ALA A 120 15.18 6.54 -14.39
C ALA A 120 13.84 7.30 -14.23
N ALA A 121 13.73 8.53 -14.74
CA ALA A 121 12.48 9.28 -14.72
C ALA A 121 11.43 8.71 -15.67
N ASN A 122 11.81 7.86 -16.62
CA ASN A 122 10.89 7.12 -17.45
C ASN A 122 10.51 5.78 -16.81
N GLN A 123 9.82 5.86 -15.65
CA GLN A 123 9.46 4.71 -14.81
C GLN A 123 8.79 3.58 -15.62
N ARG A 124 7.85 3.92 -16.50
CA ARG A 124 7.11 2.92 -17.29
C ARG A 124 8.03 2.14 -18.24
N LEU A 125 8.96 2.81 -18.90
CA LEU A 125 9.93 2.14 -19.78
C LEU A 125 10.87 1.24 -18.97
N LEU A 126 11.33 1.73 -17.81
CA LEU A 126 12.20 0.97 -16.91
C LEU A 126 11.51 -0.31 -16.45
N ASP A 127 10.30 -0.22 -15.94
CA ASP A 127 9.52 -1.34 -15.44
C ASP A 127 9.20 -2.35 -16.56
N GLN A 128 8.78 -1.87 -17.73
CA GLN A 128 8.54 -2.72 -18.90
C GLN A 128 9.80 -3.45 -19.38
N THR A 129 10.98 -2.80 -19.31
CA THR A 129 12.26 -3.41 -19.64
C THR A 129 12.56 -4.58 -18.67
N MET A 130 12.36 -4.38 -17.37
CA MET A 130 12.58 -5.43 -16.37
C MET A 130 11.59 -6.59 -16.53
N ILE A 131 10.32 -6.31 -16.81
CA ILE A 131 9.29 -7.33 -17.09
C ILE A 131 9.68 -8.15 -18.34
N ALA A 132 10.10 -7.48 -19.41
CA ALA A 132 10.52 -8.15 -20.64
C ALA A 132 11.80 -8.98 -20.45
N LEU A 133 12.73 -8.52 -19.61
CA LEU A 133 13.92 -9.27 -19.22
C LEU A 133 13.55 -10.52 -18.41
N ASP A 134 12.56 -10.46 -17.53
CA ASP A 134 12.07 -11.66 -16.82
C ASP A 134 11.40 -12.62 -17.79
N GLY A 135 10.45 -12.14 -18.58
CA GLY A 135 9.78 -12.91 -19.65
C GLY A 135 8.83 -14.00 -19.15
N THR A 136 8.52 -14.07 -17.84
CA THR A 136 7.53 -14.98 -17.27
C THR A 136 6.30 -14.22 -16.76
N PRO A 137 5.10 -14.84 -16.75
CA PRO A 137 3.87 -14.13 -16.35
C PRO A 137 3.90 -13.61 -14.92
N ASN A 138 4.60 -14.32 -14.02
CA ASN A 138 4.62 -14.03 -12.57
C ASN A 138 6.01 -13.60 -12.05
N LYS A 139 6.89 -13.13 -12.94
CA LYS A 139 8.27 -12.70 -12.60
C LYS A 139 9.11 -13.79 -11.91
N GLY A 140 8.84 -15.05 -12.27
CA GLY A 140 9.48 -16.22 -11.62
C GLY A 140 10.94 -16.43 -11.98
N ARG A 141 11.46 -15.83 -13.05
CA ARG A 141 12.86 -16.01 -13.47
C ARG A 141 13.83 -15.11 -12.72
N LEU A 142 13.52 -13.82 -12.60
CA LEU A 142 14.38 -12.86 -11.90
C LEU A 142 13.95 -12.64 -10.46
N GLY A 143 12.68 -12.83 -10.17
CA GLY A 143 12.03 -12.55 -8.89
C GLY A 143 11.36 -11.18 -8.86
N ALA A 144 10.10 -11.15 -8.43
CA ALA A 144 9.38 -9.89 -8.24
C ALA A 144 10.06 -9.00 -7.18
N ASN A 145 10.68 -9.59 -6.17
CA ASN A 145 11.47 -8.87 -5.16
C ASN A 145 12.68 -8.16 -5.77
N ALA A 146 13.42 -8.78 -6.69
CA ALA A 146 14.53 -8.14 -7.40
C ALA A 146 14.04 -6.96 -8.26
N ILE A 147 12.98 -7.19 -9.05
CA ILE A 147 12.41 -6.19 -9.96
C ILE A 147 11.83 -5.00 -9.17
N LEU A 148 11.05 -5.26 -8.14
CA LEU A 148 10.42 -4.21 -7.33
C LEU A 148 11.44 -3.35 -6.59
N ALA A 149 12.52 -3.94 -6.05
CA ALA A 149 13.57 -3.19 -5.36
C ALA A 149 14.15 -2.11 -6.28
N VAL A 150 14.46 -2.47 -7.53
CA VAL A 150 14.98 -1.53 -8.54
C VAL A 150 13.91 -0.51 -8.97
N SER A 151 12.68 -0.94 -9.19
CA SER A 151 11.56 -0.07 -9.60
C SER A 151 11.31 1.04 -8.59
N MET A 152 11.19 0.72 -7.29
CA MET A 152 11.01 1.69 -6.21
C MET A 152 12.24 2.59 -6.01
N ALA A 153 13.45 2.01 -6.08
CA ALA A 153 14.69 2.76 -5.91
C ALA A 153 14.88 3.79 -7.04
N ALA A 154 14.53 3.45 -8.29
CA ALA A 154 14.58 4.36 -9.43
C ALA A 154 13.61 5.54 -9.26
N ALA A 155 12.38 5.28 -8.81
CA ALA A 155 11.41 6.33 -8.50
C ALA A 155 11.95 7.32 -7.46
N ARG A 156 12.55 6.82 -6.38
CA ARG A 156 13.19 7.66 -5.34
C ARG A 156 14.40 8.44 -5.84
N ALA A 157 15.25 7.80 -6.66
CA ALA A 157 16.40 8.47 -7.27
C ALA A 157 15.95 9.64 -8.15
N SER A 158 14.94 9.42 -8.98
CA SER A 158 14.34 10.43 -9.85
C SER A 158 13.72 11.59 -9.08
N ALA A 159 12.93 11.30 -8.04
CA ALA A 159 12.36 12.32 -7.16
C ALA A 159 13.45 13.20 -6.53
N LYS A 160 14.52 12.59 -6.03
CA LYS A 160 15.68 13.31 -5.46
C LYS A 160 16.43 14.14 -6.51
N ALA A 161 16.66 13.57 -7.72
CA ALA A 161 17.33 14.30 -8.80
C ALA A 161 16.54 15.55 -9.21
N LEU A 162 15.21 15.47 -9.19
CA LEU A 162 14.30 16.57 -9.51
C LEU A 162 14.05 17.51 -8.32
N ASN A 163 14.57 17.17 -7.13
CA ASN A 163 14.38 17.91 -5.87
C ASN A 163 12.91 18.13 -5.54
N ILE A 164 12.09 17.08 -5.69
CA ILE A 164 10.68 17.05 -5.31
C ILE A 164 10.41 15.84 -4.39
N PRO A 165 9.49 15.95 -3.42
CA PRO A 165 9.10 14.84 -2.59
C PRO A 165 8.57 13.65 -3.39
N LEU A 166 8.77 12.41 -2.89
CA LEU A 166 8.38 11.21 -3.62
C LEU A 166 6.88 11.17 -3.91
N TYR A 167 6.03 11.52 -2.95
CA TYR A 167 4.59 11.54 -3.16
C TYR A 167 4.16 12.50 -4.29
N ARG A 168 4.85 13.66 -4.42
CA ARG A 168 4.60 14.60 -5.53
C ARG A 168 5.19 14.14 -6.84
N TYR A 169 6.33 13.45 -6.82
CA TYR A 169 6.91 12.87 -8.03
C TYR A 169 5.97 11.82 -8.63
N LEU A 170 5.41 10.94 -7.79
CA LEU A 170 4.50 9.88 -8.21
C LEU A 170 3.09 10.39 -8.55
N GLY A 171 2.53 11.30 -7.74
CA GLY A 171 1.12 11.71 -7.82
C GLY A 171 0.87 13.09 -8.48
N GLY A 172 1.94 13.83 -8.75
CA GLY A 172 1.82 15.15 -9.39
C GLY A 172 1.21 16.21 -8.46
N VAL A 173 0.52 17.18 -9.07
CA VAL A 173 0.00 18.37 -8.37
C VAL A 173 -1.19 18.09 -7.43
N ASN A 174 -1.88 16.97 -7.64
CA ASN A 174 -3.08 16.61 -6.88
C ASN A 174 -2.79 15.70 -5.67
N ALA A 175 -1.53 15.41 -5.37
CA ALA A 175 -1.13 14.58 -4.24
C ALA A 175 -1.29 15.36 -2.93
N SER A 176 -2.49 15.38 -2.35
CA SER A 176 -2.86 16.12 -1.13
C SER A 176 -3.68 15.31 -0.12
N VAL A 177 -4.20 14.15 -0.51
CA VAL A 177 -5.09 13.33 0.33
C VAL A 177 -4.26 12.44 1.25
N LEU A 178 -4.35 12.68 2.57
CA LEU A 178 -3.80 11.81 3.61
C LEU A 178 -4.74 10.61 3.80
N PRO A 179 -4.22 9.38 3.85
CA PRO A 179 -5.05 8.20 3.96
C PRO A 179 -5.62 7.99 5.37
N THR A 180 -6.86 7.53 5.47
CA THR A 180 -7.46 7.00 6.69
C THR A 180 -6.74 5.71 7.09
N PRO A 181 -6.12 5.64 8.29
CA PRO A 181 -5.39 4.46 8.70
C PRO A 181 -6.32 3.34 9.17
N MET A 182 -6.11 2.13 8.66
CA MET A 182 -6.68 0.88 9.15
C MET A 182 -5.65 0.25 10.08
N MET A 183 -5.80 0.46 11.40
CA MET A 183 -4.78 0.11 12.39
C MET A 183 -5.10 -1.24 13.02
N ASN A 184 -4.33 -2.27 12.67
CA ASN A 184 -4.49 -3.61 13.24
C ASN A 184 -4.10 -3.65 14.72
N ILE A 185 -5.06 -3.70 15.65
CA ILE A 185 -4.83 -3.64 17.09
C ILE A 185 -4.99 -4.96 17.84
N ILE A 186 -5.67 -5.98 17.23
CA ILE A 186 -5.69 -7.37 17.71
C ILE A 186 -5.36 -8.29 16.54
N ASN A 187 -4.37 -9.17 16.75
CA ASN A 187 -3.95 -10.21 15.83
C ASN A 187 -4.48 -11.59 16.26
N GLY A 188 -4.91 -12.37 15.28
CA GLY A 188 -5.25 -13.78 15.39
C GLY A 188 -4.80 -14.55 14.16
N GLY A 189 -5.53 -15.58 13.74
CA GLY A 189 -5.26 -16.35 12.53
C GLY A 189 -3.79 -16.80 12.42
N ALA A 190 -3.19 -16.61 11.26
CA ALA A 190 -1.77 -16.92 11.01
C ALA A 190 -0.81 -15.92 11.66
N HIS A 191 -1.28 -14.73 12.05
CA HIS A 191 -0.45 -13.65 12.63
C HIS A 191 -0.22 -13.79 14.14
N ALA A 192 -0.87 -14.75 14.81
CA ALA A 192 -0.71 -14.97 16.25
C ALA A 192 -0.93 -16.43 16.65
N ASP A 193 -0.10 -16.91 17.59
CA ASP A 193 -0.31 -18.21 18.25
C ASP A 193 -1.31 -18.05 19.40
N ASN A 194 -2.60 -17.98 19.05
CA ASN A 194 -3.72 -17.86 19.98
C ASN A 194 -4.95 -18.59 19.43
N ASN A 195 -6.10 -18.47 20.09
CA ASN A 195 -7.34 -19.17 19.75
C ASN A 195 -8.37 -18.30 19.01
N VAL A 196 -7.95 -17.19 18.40
CA VAL A 196 -8.77 -16.34 17.55
C VAL A 196 -8.59 -16.79 16.10
N ASP A 197 -9.69 -17.06 15.36
CA ASP A 197 -9.62 -17.55 13.98
C ASP A 197 -9.30 -16.44 12.99
N PHE A 198 -9.89 -15.25 13.15
CA PHE A 198 -9.69 -14.12 12.24
C PHE A 198 -8.32 -13.48 12.45
N GLN A 199 -7.71 -13.11 11.32
CA GLN A 199 -6.31 -12.69 11.29
C GLN A 199 -6.10 -11.30 11.88
N GLU A 200 -6.99 -10.33 11.56
CA GLU A 200 -6.83 -8.94 11.97
C GLU A 200 -8.15 -8.28 12.36
N PHE A 201 -8.08 -7.54 13.46
CA PHE A 201 -9.14 -6.64 13.92
C PHE A 201 -8.57 -5.23 13.96
N MET A 202 -9.10 -4.36 13.13
CA MET A 202 -8.58 -3.01 12.91
C MET A 202 -9.53 -1.94 13.42
N VAL A 203 -8.96 -0.83 13.90
CA VAL A 203 -9.68 0.42 14.15
C VAL A 203 -9.39 1.43 13.05
N MET A 204 -10.43 2.15 12.65
CA MET A 204 -10.37 3.22 11.65
C MET A 204 -10.87 4.53 12.28
N PRO A 205 -10.01 5.53 12.50
CA PRO A 205 -10.39 6.83 13.06
C PRO A 205 -11.07 7.72 12.00
N VAL A 206 -12.29 7.36 11.63
CA VAL A 206 -13.04 7.97 10.53
C VAL A 206 -13.64 9.34 10.85
N GLY A 207 -13.84 9.66 12.13
CA GLY A 207 -14.40 10.94 12.59
C GLY A 207 -13.36 12.04 12.81
N ALA A 208 -12.07 11.77 12.60
CA ALA A 208 -11.02 12.77 12.75
C ALA A 208 -11.05 13.78 11.60
N GLU A 209 -10.61 15.03 11.88
CA GLU A 209 -10.53 16.08 10.86
C GLU A 209 -9.18 16.09 10.12
N ARG A 210 -8.14 15.48 10.69
CA ARG A 210 -6.77 15.46 10.16
C ARG A 210 -6.11 14.12 10.44
N PHE A 211 -5.11 13.78 9.63
CA PHE A 211 -4.35 12.55 9.82
C PHE A 211 -3.65 12.48 11.19
N ALA A 212 -3.04 13.58 11.64
CA ALA A 212 -2.37 13.62 12.94
C ALA A 212 -3.33 13.31 14.11
N ASP A 213 -4.59 13.79 14.04
CA ASP A 213 -5.61 13.47 15.04
C ASP A 213 -6.06 12.00 14.92
N ALA A 214 -6.26 11.50 13.71
CA ALA A 214 -6.58 10.11 13.45
C ALA A 214 -5.52 9.16 14.04
N LEU A 215 -4.24 9.44 13.79
CA LEU A 215 -3.14 8.65 14.36
C LEU A 215 -3.10 8.71 15.89
N ARG A 216 -3.32 9.90 16.46
CA ARG A 216 -3.41 10.08 17.92
C ARG A 216 -4.54 9.24 18.51
N TRP A 217 -5.74 9.30 17.95
CA TRP A 217 -6.91 8.53 18.41
C TRP A 217 -6.63 7.02 18.37
N GLY A 218 -6.07 6.54 17.26
CA GLY A 218 -5.69 5.14 17.15
C GLY A 218 -4.66 4.71 18.20
N ALA A 219 -3.65 5.54 18.49
CA ALA A 219 -2.66 5.28 19.52
C ALA A 219 -3.26 5.31 20.94
N GLU A 220 -4.18 6.23 21.24
CA GLU A 220 -4.90 6.31 22.51
C GLU A 220 -5.79 5.07 22.73
N VAL A 221 -6.51 4.62 21.69
CA VAL A 221 -7.29 3.36 21.74
C VAL A 221 -6.36 2.16 21.94
N PHE A 222 -5.23 2.08 21.22
CA PHE A 222 -4.25 1.01 21.40
C PHE A 222 -3.74 0.90 22.85
N HIS A 223 -3.37 2.04 23.47
CA HIS A 223 -2.90 2.05 24.85
C HIS A 223 -4.01 1.73 25.86
N THR A 224 -5.24 2.18 25.60
CA THR A 224 -6.41 1.88 26.42
C THR A 224 -6.75 0.39 26.35
N LEU A 225 -6.71 -0.21 25.14
CA LEU A 225 -6.90 -1.65 24.94
C LEU A 225 -5.88 -2.48 25.71
N LYS A 226 -4.61 -2.04 25.77
CA LYS A 226 -3.62 -2.68 26.63
C LYS A 226 -4.04 -2.74 28.10
N GLY A 227 -4.67 -1.68 28.60
CA GLY A 227 -5.23 -1.59 29.95
C GLY A 227 -6.40 -2.56 30.15
N VAL A 228 -7.35 -2.60 29.21
CA VAL A 228 -8.50 -3.51 29.20
C VAL A 228 -8.06 -4.97 29.24
N LEU A 229 -7.15 -5.36 28.34
CA LEU A 229 -6.61 -6.72 28.27
C LEU A 229 -5.92 -7.13 29.57
N LYS A 230 -5.05 -6.27 30.14
CA LYS A 230 -4.40 -6.52 31.43
C LYS A 230 -5.40 -6.71 32.57
N LYS A 231 -6.43 -5.85 32.64
CA LYS A 231 -7.47 -5.92 33.68
C LYS A 231 -8.26 -7.23 33.61
N ARG A 232 -8.46 -7.75 32.38
CA ARG A 232 -9.11 -9.05 32.14
C ARG A 232 -8.16 -10.25 32.30
N GLY A 233 -6.86 -10.04 32.60
CA GLY A 233 -5.86 -11.07 32.77
C GLY A 233 -5.27 -11.64 31.48
N TYR A 234 -5.46 -10.97 30.35
CA TYR A 234 -4.92 -11.38 29.06
C TYR A 234 -3.47 -10.91 28.85
N ASN A 235 -2.74 -11.65 28.01
CA ASN A 235 -1.41 -11.28 27.54
C ASN A 235 -1.50 -10.04 26.65
N THR A 236 -0.48 -9.17 26.74
CA THR A 236 -0.33 -7.96 25.91
C THR A 236 0.96 -7.97 25.09
N ALA A 237 1.50 -9.14 24.79
CA ALA A 237 2.51 -9.28 23.74
C ALA A 237 1.88 -8.95 22.37
N VAL A 238 2.72 -8.46 21.46
CA VAL A 238 2.27 -8.05 20.12
C VAL A 238 2.64 -9.10 19.08
N GLY A 239 1.80 -9.24 18.07
CA GLY A 239 2.05 -10.06 16.88
C GLY A 239 2.95 -9.36 15.84
N ASP A 240 3.05 -9.96 14.67
CA ASP A 240 3.94 -9.52 13.59
C ASP A 240 3.62 -8.10 13.10
N GLU A 241 2.38 -7.67 13.18
CA GLU A 241 1.92 -6.35 12.72
C GLU A 241 1.76 -5.32 13.83
N GLY A 242 2.21 -5.66 15.06
CA GLY A 242 2.23 -4.74 16.19
C GLY A 242 0.94 -4.66 16.99
N GLY A 243 -0.15 -5.33 16.59
CA GLY A 243 -1.36 -5.52 17.36
C GLY A 243 -1.15 -6.53 18.51
N PHE A 244 -2.00 -6.47 19.56
CA PHE A 244 -1.93 -7.44 20.63
C PHE A 244 -2.38 -8.83 20.17
N ALA A 245 -1.82 -9.87 20.77
CA ALA A 245 -2.11 -11.26 20.44
C ALA A 245 -2.64 -12.05 21.66
N PRO A 246 -3.76 -11.62 22.29
CA PRO A 246 -4.31 -12.30 23.44
C PRO A 246 -5.02 -13.60 23.05
N SER A 247 -5.05 -14.59 23.98
CA SER A 247 -5.89 -15.78 23.84
C SER A 247 -7.30 -15.47 24.35
N LEU A 248 -8.11 -14.86 23.49
CA LEU A 248 -9.50 -14.49 23.76
C LEU A 248 -10.41 -15.74 23.67
N LYS A 249 -11.65 -15.66 24.17
CA LYS A 249 -12.59 -16.78 24.17
C LYS A 249 -13.22 -17.04 22.81
N SER A 250 -13.38 -15.99 22.00
CA SER A 250 -13.99 -16.06 20.68
C SER A 250 -13.57 -14.87 19.82
N ASN A 251 -13.96 -14.89 18.52
CA ASN A 251 -13.78 -13.77 17.62
C ASN A 251 -14.65 -12.56 18.04
N GLU A 252 -15.82 -12.80 18.61
CA GLU A 252 -16.72 -11.74 19.15
C GLU A 252 -16.04 -10.99 20.29
N GLU A 253 -15.40 -11.71 21.25
CA GLU A 253 -14.71 -11.07 22.38
C GLU A 253 -13.60 -10.12 21.89
N ALA A 254 -12.98 -10.38 20.72
CA ALA A 254 -11.99 -9.48 20.14
C ALA A 254 -12.63 -8.12 19.79
N ILE A 255 -13.79 -8.11 19.15
CA ILE A 255 -14.52 -6.86 18.86
C ILE A 255 -14.98 -6.19 20.16
N GLU A 256 -15.53 -6.94 21.10
CA GLU A 256 -16.07 -6.39 22.37
C GLU A 256 -14.98 -5.68 23.19
N VAL A 257 -13.77 -6.24 23.31
CA VAL A 257 -12.67 -5.58 24.05
C VAL A 257 -12.14 -4.36 23.31
N ILE A 258 -12.20 -4.34 21.98
CA ILE A 258 -11.87 -3.15 21.19
C ILE A 258 -12.90 -2.05 21.44
N LEU A 259 -14.19 -2.35 21.37
CA LEU A 259 -15.26 -1.38 21.60
C LEU A 259 -15.21 -0.84 23.03
N GLU A 260 -14.96 -1.69 24.06
CA GLU A 260 -14.70 -1.22 25.42
C GLU A 260 -13.51 -0.24 25.47
N ALA A 261 -12.44 -0.53 24.74
CA ALA A 261 -11.28 0.34 24.70
C ALA A 261 -11.57 1.68 24.00
N VAL A 262 -12.35 1.68 22.93
CA VAL A 262 -12.79 2.89 22.19
C VAL A 262 -13.58 3.81 23.14
N GLU A 263 -14.58 3.25 23.84
CA GLU A 263 -15.41 4.02 24.78
C GLU A 263 -14.60 4.54 25.98
N LEU A 264 -13.72 3.72 26.55
CA LEU A 264 -12.84 4.13 27.66
C LEU A 264 -11.79 5.16 27.26
N ALA A 265 -11.40 5.20 25.99
CA ALA A 265 -10.54 6.24 25.43
C ALA A 265 -11.29 7.57 25.19
N GLY A 266 -12.63 7.57 25.34
CA GLY A 266 -13.49 8.75 25.19
C GLY A 266 -14.02 8.96 23.78
N TYR A 267 -13.94 7.95 22.90
CA TYR A 267 -14.42 8.00 21.51
C TYR A 267 -15.72 7.23 21.34
N LYS A 268 -16.49 7.61 20.33
CA LYS A 268 -17.75 6.96 19.97
C LYS A 268 -17.51 5.92 18.87
N ALA A 269 -17.84 4.66 19.19
CA ALA A 269 -17.81 3.59 18.21
C ALA A 269 -18.80 3.83 17.07
N GLY A 270 -18.34 3.71 15.83
CA GLY A 270 -19.12 3.93 14.62
C GLY A 270 -19.23 5.40 14.15
N GLU A 271 -18.96 6.38 15.03
CA GLU A 271 -18.90 7.79 14.66
C GLU A 271 -17.47 8.28 14.56
N ASP A 272 -16.68 8.16 15.66
CA ASP A 272 -15.28 8.57 15.72
C ASP A 272 -14.35 7.47 15.21
N ILE A 273 -14.58 6.25 15.70
CA ILE A 273 -13.79 5.05 15.40
C ILE A 273 -14.72 3.94 14.86
N ALA A 274 -14.48 3.52 13.64
CA ALA A 274 -15.12 2.34 13.05
C ALA A 274 -14.20 1.11 13.15
N ILE A 275 -14.77 -0.07 12.85
CA ILE A 275 -14.07 -1.36 12.85
C ILE A 275 -13.88 -1.83 11.41
N ALA A 276 -12.70 -2.34 11.11
CA ALA A 276 -12.43 -3.13 9.91
C ALA A 276 -11.88 -4.51 10.31
N LEU A 277 -12.17 -5.51 9.50
CA LEU A 277 -11.76 -6.88 9.71
C LEU A 277 -10.98 -7.42 8.52
N ASP A 278 -10.00 -8.26 8.80
CA ASP A 278 -9.40 -9.18 7.84
C ASP A 278 -9.42 -10.60 8.44
N PRO A 279 -10.43 -11.40 8.11
CA PRO A 279 -10.48 -12.78 8.55
C PRO A 279 -9.47 -13.69 7.84
N ALA A 280 -8.98 -13.34 6.66
CA ALA A 280 -8.16 -14.18 5.79
C ALA A 280 -8.81 -15.56 5.59
N ALA A 281 -10.03 -15.57 5.05
CA ALA A 281 -10.90 -16.76 5.10
C ALA A 281 -10.36 -17.98 4.35
N SER A 282 -9.43 -17.81 3.41
CA SER A 282 -8.72 -18.91 2.76
C SER A 282 -8.00 -19.81 3.76
N GLU A 283 -7.49 -19.28 4.88
CA GLU A 283 -6.75 -20.02 5.91
C GLU A 283 -7.60 -21.05 6.68
N PHE A 284 -8.90 -20.80 6.78
CA PHE A 284 -9.83 -21.73 7.43
C PHE A 284 -10.88 -22.34 6.48
N TYR A 285 -10.70 -22.14 5.17
CA TYR A 285 -11.48 -22.85 4.16
C TYR A 285 -10.97 -24.26 3.97
N ASP A 286 -11.84 -25.23 4.07
CA ASP A 286 -11.54 -26.66 3.84
C ASP A 286 -11.99 -27.03 2.41
N LYS A 287 -11.02 -27.16 1.50
CA LYS A 287 -11.26 -27.49 0.09
C LYS A 287 -11.93 -28.86 -0.11
N GLU A 288 -11.79 -29.83 0.83
CA GLU A 288 -12.40 -31.15 0.72
C GLU A 288 -13.89 -31.11 1.02
N THR A 289 -14.28 -30.36 2.05
CA THR A 289 -15.68 -30.29 2.48
C THR A 289 -16.44 -29.09 1.90
N GLY A 290 -15.73 -28.11 1.30
CA GLY A 290 -16.29 -26.86 0.81
C GLY A 290 -16.83 -25.97 1.93
N LYS A 291 -16.23 -26.04 3.14
CA LYS A 291 -16.70 -25.31 4.31
C LYS A 291 -15.62 -24.43 4.92
N TYR A 292 -16.05 -23.33 5.51
CA TYR A 292 -15.27 -22.48 6.39
C TYR A 292 -15.33 -23.03 7.80
N VAL A 293 -14.21 -23.46 8.37
CA VAL A 293 -14.16 -24.12 9.69
C VAL A 293 -13.35 -23.27 10.66
N PHE A 294 -13.96 -22.79 11.70
CA PHE A 294 -13.31 -22.02 12.78
C PHE A 294 -12.49 -22.95 13.67
N LYS A 295 -11.27 -23.29 13.22
CA LYS A 295 -10.43 -24.35 13.79
C LYS A 295 -9.93 -24.04 15.19
N LYS A 296 -9.77 -22.74 15.51
CA LYS A 296 -9.17 -22.27 16.77
C LYS A 296 -10.21 -22.03 17.87
N SER A 297 -11.39 -21.52 17.51
CA SER A 297 -12.44 -21.19 18.47
C SER A 297 -13.42 -22.34 18.69
N ASP A 298 -14.58 -22.35 18.06
CA ASP A 298 -15.71 -23.25 18.35
C ASP A 298 -15.79 -24.48 17.45
N LYS A 299 -14.90 -24.61 16.48
CA LYS A 299 -14.85 -25.68 15.47
C LYS A 299 -16.12 -25.80 14.61
N SER A 300 -16.94 -24.76 14.57
CA SER A 300 -18.10 -24.72 13.69
C SER A 300 -17.70 -24.65 12.20
N GLY A 301 -18.47 -25.30 11.36
CA GLY A 301 -18.28 -25.26 9.90
C GLY A 301 -19.46 -24.56 9.21
N ARG A 302 -19.18 -23.68 8.25
CA ARG A 302 -20.18 -22.90 7.50
C ARG A 302 -19.97 -23.10 6.01
N SER A 303 -21.07 -23.19 5.25
CA SER A 303 -21.05 -23.04 3.79
C SER A 303 -20.76 -21.58 3.41
N SER A 304 -20.48 -21.31 2.13
CA SER A 304 -20.28 -19.95 1.61
C SER A 304 -21.49 -19.05 1.91
N GLU A 305 -22.72 -19.56 1.72
CA GLU A 305 -23.93 -18.82 2.01
C GLU A 305 -24.13 -18.55 3.52
N GLU A 306 -23.81 -19.53 4.37
CA GLU A 306 -23.86 -19.36 5.83
C GLU A 306 -22.79 -18.37 6.30
N MET A 307 -21.62 -18.34 5.65
CA MET A 307 -20.56 -17.37 5.95
C MET A 307 -20.96 -15.95 5.52
N ALA A 308 -21.58 -15.80 4.36
CA ALA A 308 -22.12 -14.50 3.92
C ALA A 308 -23.18 -13.95 4.87
N ARG A 309 -24.09 -14.81 5.38
CA ARG A 309 -25.07 -14.43 6.40
C ARG A 309 -24.41 -14.07 7.73
N PHE A 310 -23.38 -14.77 8.12
CA PHE A 310 -22.59 -14.45 9.32
C PHE A 310 -22.02 -13.03 9.23
N TRP A 311 -21.41 -12.64 8.10
CA TRP A 311 -20.94 -11.28 7.88
C TRP A 311 -22.05 -10.24 7.87
N GLN A 312 -23.21 -10.58 7.31
CA GLN A 312 -24.39 -9.69 7.34
C GLN A 312 -24.87 -9.43 8.77
N GLU A 313 -24.88 -10.45 9.62
CA GLU A 313 -25.27 -10.32 11.03
C GLU A 313 -24.27 -9.49 11.80
N TRP A 314 -22.97 -9.74 11.63
CA TRP A 314 -21.91 -8.98 12.28
C TRP A 314 -21.90 -7.51 11.86
N ALA A 315 -22.10 -7.21 10.59
CA ALA A 315 -22.19 -5.84 10.08
C ALA A 315 -23.44 -5.09 10.60
N ARG A 316 -24.47 -5.80 11.10
CA ARG A 316 -25.63 -5.19 11.76
C ARG A 316 -25.40 -4.98 13.26
N GLN A 317 -24.65 -5.85 13.88
CA GLN A 317 -24.42 -5.86 15.33
C GLN A 317 -23.29 -4.92 15.75
N TYR A 318 -22.25 -4.79 14.95
CA TYR A 318 -21.04 -4.05 15.25
C TYR A 318 -20.81 -2.92 14.23
N PRO A 319 -20.07 -1.86 14.59
CA PRO A 319 -19.76 -0.74 13.68
C PRO A 319 -18.67 -1.12 12.67
N ILE A 320 -18.87 -2.23 11.96
CA ILE A 320 -17.97 -2.73 10.92
C ILE A 320 -18.29 -2.00 9.63
N ILE A 321 -17.28 -1.42 9.00
CA ILE A 321 -17.41 -0.70 7.72
C ILE A 321 -16.59 -1.35 6.60
N SER A 322 -15.66 -2.26 6.93
CA SER A 322 -14.81 -2.92 5.93
C SER A 322 -14.51 -4.35 6.34
N ILE A 323 -14.59 -5.28 5.38
CA ILE A 323 -14.26 -6.70 5.53
C ILE A 323 -13.36 -7.08 4.35
N GLU A 324 -12.10 -7.43 4.67
CA GLU A 324 -11.12 -7.92 3.73
C GLU A 324 -11.15 -9.46 3.75
N ASP A 325 -11.06 -10.09 2.59
CA ASP A 325 -11.03 -11.54 2.40
C ASP A 325 -12.02 -12.32 3.30
N GLY A 326 -13.27 -11.84 3.29
CA GLY A 326 -14.37 -12.44 4.05
C GLY A 326 -14.75 -13.86 3.59
N LEU A 327 -14.31 -14.26 2.40
CA LEU A 327 -14.41 -15.58 1.79
C LEU A 327 -13.10 -15.96 1.12
N ALA A 328 -12.93 -17.26 0.79
CA ALA A 328 -11.73 -17.79 0.17
C ALA A 328 -11.47 -17.19 -1.23
N GLU A 329 -10.21 -17.11 -1.62
CA GLU A 329 -9.71 -16.48 -2.86
C GLU A 329 -10.28 -17.05 -4.17
N ASP A 330 -10.78 -18.29 -4.16
CA ASP A 330 -11.37 -18.96 -5.32
C ASP A 330 -12.88 -19.21 -5.17
N ASP A 331 -13.51 -18.78 -4.07
CA ASP A 331 -14.97 -18.91 -3.85
C ASP A 331 -15.75 -17.75 -4.51
N TRP A 332 -15.61 -17.60 -5.82
CA TRP A 332 -16.21 -16.51 -6.61
C TRP A 332 -17.74 -16.41 -6.47
N GLU A 333 -18.45 -17.55 -6.43
CA GLU A 333 -19.89 -17.58 -6.24
C GLU A 333 -20.30 -17.12 -4.83
N GLY A 334 -19.54 -17.52 -3.81
CA GLY A 334 -19.74 -17.02 -2.45
C GLY A 334 -19.49 -15.52 -2.35
N TRP A 335 -18.43 -15.01 -2.97
CA TRP A 335 -18.13 -13.59 -3.04
C TRP A 335 -19.23 -12.78 -3.73
N LYS A 336 -19.80 -13.30 -4.83
CA LYS A 336 -20.92 -12.68 -5.52
C LYS A 336 -22.15 -12.58 -4.61
N ALA A 337 -22.47 -13.66 -3.90
CA ALA A 337 -23.57 -13.66 -2.93
C ALA A 337 -23.32 -12.67 -1.78
N LEU A 338 -22.09 -12.63 -1.23
CA LEU A 338 -21.72 -11.68 -0.19
C LEU A 338 -21.85 -10.23 -0.66
N THR A 339 -21.33 -9.92 -1.85
CA THR A 339 -21.39 -8.58 -2.44
C THR A 339 -22.84 -8.13 -2.64
N SER A 340 -23.69 -8.98 -3.21
CA SER A 340 -25.11 -8.69 -3.37
C SER A 340 -25.84 -8.45 -2.04
N MET A 341 -25.38 -9.10 -0.95
CA MET A 341 -26.04 -9.06 0.36
C MET A 341 -25.67 -7.81 1.17
N ILE A 342 -24.41 -7.37 1.14
CA ILE A 342 -23.94 -6.29 2.01
C ILE A 342 -23.05 -5.23 1.32
N GLY A 343 -22.69 -5.41 0.04
CA GLY A 343 -21.75 -4.55 -0.67
C GLY A 343 -22.16 -3.09 -0.82
N GLU A 344 -23.47 -2.78 -0.74
CA GLU A 344 -23.98 -1.40 -0.74
C GLU A 344 -23.65 -0.62 0.56
N ARG A 345 -23.28 -1.31 1.63
CA ARG A 345 -23.08 -0.70 2.96
C ARG A 345 -21.76 -1.02 3.61
N ILE A 346 -21.08 -2.03 3.11
CA ILE A 346 -19.81 -2.54 3.65
C ILE A 346 -18.77 -2.55 2.52
N GLN A 347 -17.61 -1.99 2.79
CA GLN A 347 -16.45 -2.16 1.92
C GLN A 347 -16.00 -3.61 1.96
N LEU A 348 -16.08 -4.29 0.82
CA LEU A 348 -15.65 -5.67 0.63
C LEU A 348 -14.33 -5.65 -0.15
N VAL A 349 -13.25 -5.99 0.55
CA VAL A 349 -11.89 -5.85 0.03
C VAL A 349 -11.36 -7.21 -0.43
N GLY A 350 -10.91 -7.28 -1.67
CA GLY A 350 -10.16 -8.45 -2.16
C GLY A 350 -8.65 -8.22 -1.99
N ASP A 351 -8.00 -9.01 -1.13
CA ASP A 351 -6.55 -9.17 -1.02
C ASP A 351 -6.11 -10.40 -1.82
N ASP A 352 -6.23 -11.61 -1.27
CA ASP A 352 -5.90 -12.85 -1.96
C ASP A 352 -6.81 -13.10 -3.17
N LEU A 353 -8.03 -12.58 -3.14
CA LEU A 353 -8.96 -12.61 -4.27
C LEU A 353 -8.38 -11.93 -5.52
N PHE A 354 -7.73 -10.77 -5.39
CA PHE A 354 -7.27 -9.96 -6.51
C PHE A 354 -5.75 -9.90 -6.65
N VAL A 355 -4.98 -10.09 -5.58
CA VAL A 355 -3.50 -10.08 -5.52
C VAL A 355 -2.85 -8.91 -6.27
N THR A 356 -3.44 -7.72 -6.22
CA THR A 356 -3.00 -6.52 -6.96
C THR A 356 -2.91 -6.75 -8.49
N ASN A 357 -3.59 -7.78 -9.00
CA ASN A 357 -3.53 -8.23 -10.40
C ASN A 357 -4.71 -7.68 -11.20
N THR A 358 -4.42 -6.98 -12.31
CA THR A 358 -5.45 -6.34 -13.16
C THR A 358 -6.38 -7.33 -13.84
N GLU A 359 -5.94 -8.54 -14.17
CA GLU A 359 -6.79 -9.56 -14.81
C GLU A 359 -7.81 -10.13 -13.82
N ARG A 360 -7.38 -10.41 -12.56
CA ARG A 360 -8.28 -10.86 -11.51
C ARG A 360 -9.25 -9.76 -11.07
N LEU A 361 -8.76 -8.51 -10.96
CA LEU A 361 -9.63 -7.36 -10.68
C LEU A 361 -10.66 -7.14 -11.80
N GLN A 362 -10.25 -7.24 -13.06
CA GLN A 362 -11.16 -7.12 -14.20
C GLN A 362 -12.27 -8.17 -14.15
N ARG A 363 -11.94 -9.42 -13.79
CA ARG A 363 -12.94 -10.47 -13.57
C ARG A 363 -13.90 -10.09 -12.45
N GLY A 364 -13.41 -9.60 -11.31
CA GLY A 364 -14.25 -9.15 -10.20
C GLY A 364 -15.23 -8.05 -10.61
N ILE A 365 -14.76 -7.09 -11.41
CA ILE A 365 -15.56 -6.00 -11.95
C ILE A 365 -16.66 -6.54 -12.89
N GLU A 366 -16.32 -7.44 -13.81
CA GLU A 366 -17.26 -8.03 -14.77
C GLU A 366 -18.33 -8.90 -14.11
N GLU A 367 -17.98 -9.56 -13.01
CA GLU A 367 -18.88 -10.43 -12.24
C GLU A 367 -19.58 -9.72 -11.08
N GLU A 368 -19.34 -8.40 -10.87
CA GLU A 368 -19.88 -7.58 -9.78
C GLU A 368 -19.53 -8.12 -8.38
N ILE A 369 -18.25 -8.45 -8.19
CA ILE A 369 -17.71 -9.10 -6.99
C ILE A 369 -16.79 -8.15 -6.25
N ALA A 370 -16.99 -8.00 -4.92
CA ALA A 370 -16.33 -7.02 -4.06
C ALA A 370 -16.62 -5.56 -4.48
N ASN A 371 -15.99 -4.58 -3.86
CA ASN A 371 -16.06 -3.16 -4.23
C ASN A 371 -14.80 -2.40 -3.85
N SER A 372 -13.77 -3.13 -3.42
CA SER A 372 -12.46 -2.61 -3.03
C SER A 372 -11.35 -3.61 -3.31
N ILE A 373 -10.13 -3.11 -3.54
CA ILE A 373 -8.93 -3.92 -3.71
C ILE A 373 -7.85 -3.52 -2.72
N LEU A 374 -7.17 -4.50 -2.13
CA LEU A 374 -5.94 -4.27 -1.39
C LEU A 374 -4.76 -4.19 -2.37
N ILE A 375 -3.90 -3.20 -2.18
CA ILE A 375 -2.75 -2.93 -3.05
C ILE A 375 -1.47 -3.24 -2.29
N LYS A 376 -0.80 -4.30 -2.67
CA LYS A 376 0.50 -4.73 -2.16
C LYS A 376 1.53 -4.70 -3.28
N VAL A 377 2.45 -3.76 -3.24
CA VAL A 377 3.42 -3.52 -4.33
C VAL A 377 4.21 -4.77 -4.74
N ASN A 378 4.50 -5.66 -3.79
CA ASN A 378 5.25 -6.89 -4.07
C ASN A 378 4.40 -8.05 -4.63
N GLN A 379 3.06 -7.99 -4.55
CA GLN A 379 2.18 -8.99 -5.19
C GLN A 379 2.21 -8.88 -6.71
N ILE A 380 2.53 -7.70 -7.25
CA ILE A 380 2.62 -7.46 -8.69
C ILE A 380 4.06 -7.18 -9.15
N GLY A 381 4.87 -6.45 -8.37
CA GLY A 381 6.32 -6.38 -8.52
C GLY A 381 6.89 -5.19 -9.28
N THR A 382 6.09 -4.21 -9.71
CA THR A 382 6.56 -2.91 -10.23
C THR A 382 5.68 -1.75 -9.78
N VAL A 383 6.24 -0.54 -9.76
CA VAL A 383 5.48 0.69 -9.50
C VAL A 383 4.46 0.93 -10.61
N SER A 384 4.80 0.72 -11.87
CA SER A 384 3.89 0.94 -13.02
C SER A 384 2.67 0.04 -12.97
N GLU A 385 2.83 -1.27 -12.73
CA GLU A 385 1.70 -2.21 -12.62
C GLU A 385 0.84 -1.93 -11.38
N THR A 386 1.46 -1.48 -10.28
CA THR A 386 0.74 -1.03 -9.09
C THR A 386 -0.21 0.14 -9.43
N PHE A 387 0.27 1.14 -10.17
CA PHE A 387 -0.57 2.24 -10.64
C PHE A 387 -1.66 1.78 -11.61
N GLU A 388 -1.38 0.80 -12.46
CA GLU A 388 -2.36 0.23 -13.38
C GLU A 388 -3.52 -0.44 -12.63
N ALA A 389 -3.24 -1.18 -11.56
CA ALA A 389 -4.27 -1.80 -10.72
C ALA A 389 -5.13 -0.74 -10.01
N ILE A 390 -4.52 0.29 -9.42
CA ILE A 390 -5.23 1.40 -8.77
C ILE A 390 -6.11 2.17 -9.75
N GLU A 391 -5.59 2.47 -10.94
CA GLU A 391 -6.33 3.21 -11.96
C GLU A 391 -7.49 2.38 -12.53
N LEU A 392 -7.32 1.07 -12.68
CA LEU A 392 -8.39 0.16 -13.08
C LEU A 392 -9.50 0.16 -12.02
N ALA A 393 -9.16 -0.01 -10.73
CA ALA A 393 -10.10 0.05 -9.63
C ALA A 393 -10.91 1.36 -9.64
N ARG A 394 -10.21 2.50 -9.68
CA ARG A 394 -10.83 3.84 -9.71
C ARG A 394 -11.81 4.02 -10.87
N ARG A 395 -11.44 3.55 -12.06
CA ARG A 395 -12.26 3.69 -13.28
C ARG A 395 -13.62 3.00 -13.16
N TYR A 396 -13.70 1.95 -12.36
CA TYR A 396 -14.92 1.16 -12.18
C TYR A 396 -15.56 1.35 -10.80
N GLY A 397 -15.14 2.39 -10.06
CA GLY A 397 -15.78 2.74 -8.78
C GLY A 397 -15.35 1.88 -7.59
N TYR A 398 -14.32 1.05 -7.75
CA TYR A 398 -13.71 0.33 -6.62
C TYR A 398 -12.79 1.25 -5.84
N THR A 399 -12.85 1.18 -4.52
CA THR A 399 -11.84 1.79 -3.66
C THR A 399 -10.54 0.97 -3.70
N SER A 400 -9.45 1.60 -3.28
CA SER A 400 -8.16 0.93 -3.14
C SER A 400 -7.58 1.25 -1.76
N ILE A 401 -6.90 0.28 -1.16
CA ILE A 401 -6.22 0.42 0.13
C ILE A 401 -4.75 0.12 -0.09
N ILE A 402 -3.86 1.08 0.16
CA ILE A 402 -2.41 0.79 0.13
C ILE A 402 -2.05 -0.02 1.36
N SER A 403 -1.38 -1.15 1.16
CA SER A 403 -1.11 -2.09 2.24
C SER A 403 0.37 -2.42 2.39
N HIS A 404 0.76 -2.67 3.64
CA HIS A 404 2.01 -3.31 4.04
C HIS A 404 1.95 -4.83 3.79
N ARG A 405 3.02 -5.52 4.20
CA ARG A 405 3.05 -6.98 4.37
C ARG A 405 3.40 -7.34 5.82
N SER A 406 3.23 -8.61 6.19
CA SER A 406 3.61 -9.12 7.52
C SER A 406 5.11 -8.99 7.79
N GLY A 407 5.97 -9.21 6.79
CA GLY A 407 7.40 -8.92 6.83
C GLY A 407 7.70 -7.56 6.21
N GLU A 408 7.90 -6.55 7.04
CA GLU A 408 8.21 -5.18 6.64
C GLU A 408 9.64 -4.80 6.97
N THR A 409 10.07 -3.67 6.42
CA THR A 409 11.30 -2.97 6.76
C THR A 409 10.97 -1.55 7.25
N GLU A 410 11.98 -0.73 7.54
CA GLU A 410 11.79 0.70 7.80
C GLU A 410 11.46 1.52 6.54
N ASP A 411 11.39 0.91 5.38
CA ASP A 411 11.03 1.56 4.12
C ASP A 411 9.63 2.17 4.19
N THR A 412 9.49 3.42 3.71
CA THR A 412 8.26 4.21 3.79
C THR A 412 7.59 4.44 2.44
N PHE A 413 7.98 3.72 1.39
CA PHE A 413 7.49 3.94 0.02
C PHE A 413 5.95 3.95 -0.05
N ILE A 414 5.30 3.03 0.65
CA ILE A 414 3.84 2.89 0.63
C ILE A 414 3.11 4.09 1.28
N ALA A 415 3.74 4.82 2.19
CA ALA A 415 3.17 6.05 2.74
C ALA A 415 3.13 7.16 1.68
N ASP A 416 4.24 7.37 0.96
CA ASP A 416 4.30 8.30 -0.16
C ASP A 416 3.35 7.87 -1.30
N LEU A 417 3.26 6.55 -1.58
CA LEU A 417 2.36 6.00 -2.60
C LEU A 417 0.89 6.27 -2.27
N ALA A 418 0.47 6.11 -1.01
CA ALA A 418 -0.91 6.35 -0.60
C ALA A 418 -1.33 7.81 -0.86
N VAL A 419 -0.47 8.78 -0.51
CA VAL A 419 -0.73 10.20 -0.78
C VAL A 419 -0.65 10.50 -2.27
N ALA A 420 0.33 9.92 -2.98
CA ALA A 420 0.51 10.12 -4.42
C ALA A 420 -0.71 9.71 -5.24
N THR A 421 -1.34 8.61 -4.87
CA THR A 421 -2.49 8.05 -5.60
C THR A 421 -3.83 8.62 -5.14
N GLY A 422 -3.87 9.23 -3.94
CA GLY A 422 -5.09 9.79 -3.37
C GLY A 422 -6.17 8.73 -3.10
N VAL A 423 -5.78 7.48 -2.83
CA VAL A 423 -6.71 6.36 -2.58
C VAL A 423 -7.51 6.50 -1.29
N GLY A 424 -7.07 7.38 -0.39
CA GLY A 424 -7.76 7.72 0.84
C GLY A 424 -7.64 6.72 1.98
N GLN A 425 -6.99 5.56 1.80
CA GLN A 425 -6.87 4.51 2.81
C GLN A 425 -5.48 3.87 2.84
N ILE A 426 -5.00 3.50 4.04
CA ILE A 426 -3.75 2.75 4.23
C ILE A 426 -3.90 1.71 5.34
N LYS A 427 -3.48 0.47 5.06
CA LYS A 427 -3.37 -0.63 6.02
C LYS A 427 -1.87 -0.88 6.27
N THR A 428 -1.33 -0.42 7.40
CA THR A 428 0.11 -0.52 7.67
C THR A 428 0.43 -0.92 9.12
N GLY A 429 -0.42 -1.75 9.70
CA GLY A 429 -0.23 -2.36 11.03
C GLY A 429 -0.68 -1.43 12.16
N SER A 430 -0.20 -1.72 13.37
CA SER A 430 -0.61 -1.07 14.60
C SER A 430 0.24 0.16 14.95
N ALA A 431 -0.12 0.83 16.06
CA ALA A 431 0.66 1.91 16.69
C ALA A 431 1.88 1.39 17.47
N SER A 432 2.49 0.31 17.05
CA SER A 432 3.69 -0.28 17.65
C SER A 432 4.57 -0.96 16.60
N ARG A 433 5.85 -1.21 16.91
CA ARG A 433 6.92 -1.71 16.02
C ARG A 433 7.35 -0.66 14.99
N THR A 434 8.65 -0.43 14.90
CA THR A 434 9.24 0.65 14.07
C THR A 434 8.93 0.48 12.59
N ASP A 435 8.89 -0.76 12.11
CA ASP A 435 8.53 -1.12 10.74
C ASP A 435 7.13 -0.64 10.32
N ARG A 436 6.20 -0.52 11.28
CA ARG A 436 4.84 0.04 11.07
C ARG A 436 4.83 1.55 11.28
N ILE A 437 5.36 2.00 12.42
CA ILE A 437 5.39 3.42 12.82
C ILE A 437 6.15 4.29 11.80
N ALA A 438 7.16 3.75 11.12
CA ALA A 438 7.91 4.47 10.10
C ALA A 438 6.99 5.05 9.01
N LYS A 439 5.97 4.30 8.55
CA LYS A 439 4.99 4.72 7.56
C LYS A 439 4.08 5.83 8.10
N TYR A 440 3.58 5.67 9.33
CA TYR A 440 2.77 6.70 10.00
C TYR A 440 3.56 8.00 10.23
N ASN A 441 4.81 7.89 10.66
CA ASN A 441 5.68 9.05 10.84
C ASN A 441 5.98 9.76 9.51
N GLN A 442 6.07 9.01 8.40
CA GLN A 442 6.22 9.60 7.07
C GLN A 442 4.95 10.37 6.66
N LEU A 443 3.77 9.82 6.92
CA LEU A 443 2.50 10.51 6.65
C LEU A 443 2.36 11.80 7.47
N LEU A 444 2.81 11.82 8.75
CA LEU A 444 2.85 13.05 9.54
C LEU A 444 3.76 14.13 8.92
N ARG A 445 4.94 13.74 8.39
CA ARG A 445 5.84 14.68 7.69
C ARG A 445 5.21 15.20 6.41
N ILE A 446 4.51 14.36 5.66
CA ILE A 446 3.79 14.77 4.45
C ILE A 446 2.64 15.73 4.80
N GLU A 447 1.87 15.45 5.87
CA GLU A 447 0.82 16.35 6.34
C GLU A 447 1.38 17.74 6.73
N GLU A 448 2.51 17.75 7.46
CA GLU A 448 3.21 19.00 7.82
C GLU A 448 3.68 19.77 6.58
N GLU A 449 4.24 19.08 5.58
CA GLU A 449 4.71 19.70 4.32
C GLU A 449 3.56 20.24 3.48
N LEU A 450 2.42 19.55 3.43
CA LEU A 450 1.22 20.00 2.72
C LEU A 450 0.53 21.17 3.43
N GLY A 451 0.61 21.24 4.75
CA GLY A 451 0.00 22.28 5.56
C GLY A 451 -1.50 22.41 5.31
N GLN A 452 -1.97 23.57 4.87
CA GLN A 452 -3.40 23.82 4.60
C GLN A 452 -3.95 23.10 3.35
N ALA A 453 -3.08 22.52 2.51
CA ALA A 453 -3.49 21.75 1.36
C ALA A 453 -3.70 20.27 1.69
N ALA A 454 -3.38 19.85 2.90
CA ALA A 454 -3.63 18.48 3.34
C ALA A 454 -5.14 18.23 3.48
N GLU A 455 -5.60 17.15 2.89
CA GLU A 455 -6.98 16.69 2.98
C GLU A 455 -7.03 15.34 3.72
N TYR A 456 -8.02 15.13 4.55
CA TYR A 456 -8.27 13.85 5.22
C TYR A 456 -9.73 13.49 5.06
N LEU A 457 -10.00 12.37 4.39
CA LEU A 457 -11.36 12.01 4.00
C LEU A 457 -12.16 11.31 5.11
N GLY A 458 -11.48 10.69 6.08
CA GLY A 458 -12.16 9.96 7.14
C GLY A 458 -13.10 8.89 6.59
N LEU A 459 -14.38 8.99 6.92
CA LEU A 459 -15.39 8.04 6.44
C LEU A 459 -15.61 8.12 4.91
N GLU A 460 -15.44 9.29 4.29
CA GLU A 460 -15.61 9.46 2.84
C GLU A 460 -14.58 8.67 2.02
N ALA A 461 -13.48 8.22 2.64
CA ALA A 461 -12.51 7.34 2.00
C ALA A 461 -13.09 5.94 1.69
N VAL A 462 -14.14 5.55 2.42
CA VAL A 462 -14.85 4.27 2.26
C VAL A 462 -16.09 4.54 1.41
N ASN A 463 -16.11 4.07 0.18
CA ASN A 463 -17.21 4.32 -0.74
C ASN A 463 -18.41 3.40 -0.41
N PHE A 464 -19.46 3.98 0.13
CA PHE A 464 -20.77 3.32 0.23
C PHE A 464 -21.64 3.96 -0.85
N GLY A 465 -21.72 3.41 -2.04
CA GLY A 465 -22.48 4.01 -3.16
C GLY A 465 -23.72 4.80 -2.72
N GLU A 466 -23.86 6.02 -3.25
CA GLU A 466 -25.07 6.85 -3.03
C GLU A 466 -26.32 6.22 -3.65
#